data_32951300254d5599319d46928991f182
#
_entry.id   32951300254d5599319d46928991f182
#
_cell.length_a   1.000
_cell.length_b   1.000
_cell.length_c   1.000
_cell.angle_alpha   90.00
_cell.angle_beta   90.00
_cell.angle_gamma   90.00
#
_symmetry.space_group_name_H-M   'P 1'
#
loop_
_entity.id
_entity.type
_entity.pdbx_description
1 polymer ?
#
loop_
_entity_poly.entity_id
_entity_poly.type
_entity_poly.pdbx_seq_one_letter_code
_entity_poly.pdbx_strand_id
1 'polypeptide(L)'
;MLAHHELANRNLSKGQKNYQSFCASCHGANLEGQPNWRDFKEDGSLPAPPHDETGHTWHHDTEMLFNYTKLGGQATLEAVGVNNYLSGMPAFEELLSDVEIWEILSYIRSTWPEHIQEAHATRHPIKIKE
;
A
#
# COMPACT_ATOMS: atom_id res chain seq x y z
N MET A 1 -12.87 12.37 16.58
CA MET A 1 -11.57 12.17 15.97
C MET A 1 -11.51 10.78 15.36
N LEU A 2 -11.19 10.71 14.09
CA LEU A 2 -11.03 9.40 13.45
C LEU A 2 -9.75 8.76 13.96
N ALA A 3 -9.89 7.62 14.62
CA ALA A 3 -8.75 6.82 14.97
C ALA A 3 -8.39 5.94 13.78
N HIS A 4 -7.17 6.04 13.31
CA HIS A 4 -6.63 5.12 12.31
C HIS A 4 -6.26 3.83 13.03
N HIS A 5 -7.29 3.10 13.43
CA HIS A 5 -7.15 2.00 14.37
C HIS A 5 -6.06 1.00 13.95
N GLU A 6 -6.07 0.60 12.68
CA GLU A 6 -5.11 -0.38 12.19
C GLU A 6 -3.71 0.21 11.98
N LEU A 7 -3.61 1.51 11.75
CA LEU A 7 -2.35 2.19 11.47
C LEU A 7 -1.81 2.97 12.67
N ALA A 8 -2.60 3.10 13.74
CA ALA A 8 -2.19 3.85 14.93
C ALA A 8 -1.23 3.04 15.79
N ASN A 9 -0.27 3.74 16.39
CA ASN A 9 0.66 3.15 17.37
C ASN A 9 1.45 1.95 16.86
N ARG A 10 1.69 1.89 15.57
CA ARG A 10 2.51 0.85 14.95
C ARG A 10 4.00 1.19 15.07
N ASN A 11 4.84 0.18 14.97
CA ASN A 11 6.28 0.36 15.00
C ASN A 11 6.77 0.82 13.63
N LEU A 12 6.99 2.13 13.48
CA LEU A 12 7.40 2.70 12.20
C LEU A 12 8.82 2.29 11.78
N SER A 13 9.71 2.06 12.74
CA SER A 13 11.08 1.61 12.44
C SER A 13 11.08 0.23 11.82
N LYS A 14 10.27 -0.68 12.35
CA LYS A 14 10.11 -2.02 11.75
C LYS A 14 9.43 -1.93 10.40
N GLY A 15 8.42 -1.07 10.26
CA GLY A 15 7.75 -0.85 9.00
C GLY A 15 8.71 -0.36 7.92
N GLN A 16 9.56 0.59 8.24
CA GLN A 16 10.59 1.10 7.35
C GLN A 16 11.57 0.00 6.94
N LYS A 17 12.05 -0.77 7.90
CA LYS A 17 13.01 -1.84 7.64
C LYS A 17 12.41 -2.90 6.71
N ASN A 18 11.20 -3.34 6.98
CA ASN A 18 10.53 -4.32 6.15
C ASN A 18 10.14 -3.77 4.78
N TYR A 19 9.76 -2.50 4.70
CA TYR A 19 9.56 -1.84 3.41
C TYR A 19 10.83 -1.90 2.56
N GLN A 20 11.98 -1.56 3.12
CA GLN A 20 13.25 -1.59 2.39
C GLN A 20 13.61 -3.01 1.95
N SER A 21 13.28 -4.01 2.75
CA SER A 21 13.61 -5.41 2.44
C SER A 21 12.68 -6.04 1.40
N PHE A 22 11.39 -5.70 1.40
CA PHE A 22 10.39 -6.44 0.62
C PHE A 22 9.69 -5.60 -0.45
N CYS A 23 9.69 -4.30 -0.35
CA CYS A 23 8.89 -3.43 -1.22
C CYS A 23 9.76 -2.50 -2.08
N ALA A 24 10.87 -2.04 -1.54
CA ALA A 24 11.68 -1.00 -2.18
C ALA A 24 12.27 -1.42 -3.53
N SER A 25 12.54 -2.70 -3.74
CA SER A 25 13.09 -3.17 -5.02
C SER A 25 12.19 -2.84 -6.20
N CYS A 26 10.88 -2.77 -5.99
CA CYS A 26 9.92 -2.40 -7.02
C CYS A 26 9.41 -0.96 -6.85
N HIS A 27 9.06 -0.57 -5.62
CA HIS A 27 8.43 0.73 -5.36
C HIS A 27 9.42 1.86 -5.07
N GLY A 28 10.71 1.54 -4.95
CA GLY A 28 11.76 2.53 -4.71
C GLY A 28 12.07 2.72 -3.23
N ALA A 29 13.33 2.99 -2.91
CA ALA A 29 13.79 3.19 -1.54
C ALA A 29 13.16 4.45 -0.90
N ASN A 30 12.77 5.43 -1.72
CA ASN A 30 12.12 6.66 -1.30
C ASN A 30 10.65 6.70 -1.69
N LEU A 31 10.03 5.55 -1.92
CA LEU A 31 8.63 5.40 -2.29
C LEU A 31 8.28 6.04 -3.65
N GLU A 32 9.28 6.26 -4.49
CA GLU A 32 9.13 7.01 -5.75
C GLU A 32 8.51 6.19 -6.90
N GLY A 33 8.46 4.87 -6.77
CA GLY A 33 7.96 4.00 -7.84
C GLY A 33 8.93 3.86 -9.01
N GLN A 34 8.45 3.26 -10.08
CA GLN A 34 9.24 3.03 -11.30
C GLN A 34 9.05 4.19 -12.28
N PRO A 35 10.04 4.46 -13.17
CA PRO A 35 9.82 5.39 -14.27
C PRO A 35 8.64 4.96 -15.12
N ASN A 36 7.87 5.93 -15.63
CA ASN A 36 6.73 5.68 -16.52
C ASN A 36 5.68 4.73 -15.91
N TRP A 37 5.47 4.81 -14.62
CA TRP A 37 4.57 3.89 -13.91
C TRP A 37 3.10 4.00 -14.36
N ARG A 38 2.73 5.06 -15.08
CA ARG A 38 1.37 5.23 -15.63
C ARG A 38 1.19 4.55 -16.98
N ASP A 39 2.27 4.08 -17.59
CA ASP A 39 2.23 3.47 -18.91
C ASP A 39 2.31 1.94 -18.80
N PHE A 40 1.43 1.25 -19.52
CA PHE A 40 1.44 -0.21 -19.52
C PHE A 40 2.73 -0.76 -20.12
N LYS A 41 3.24 -1.84 -19.53
CA LYS A 41 4.33 -2.62 -20.10
C LYS A 41 3.83 -3.48 -21.26
N GLU A 42 4.76 -4.08 -21.98
CA GLU A 42 4.42 -4.98 -23.09
C GLU A 42 3.53 -6.15 -22.67
N ASP A 43 3.69 -6.63 -21.44
CA ASP A 43 2.89 -7.74 -20.90
C ASP A 43 1.49 -7.31 -20.43
N GLY A 44 1.15 -6.04 -20.53
CA GLY A 44 -0.14 -5.51 -20.11
C GLY A 44 -0.22 -5.10 -18.64
N SER A 45 0.85 -5.27 -17.87
CA SER A 45 0.88 -4.80 -16.48
C SER A 45 1.43 -3.39 -16.41
N LEU A 46 1.20 -2.70 -15.26
CA LEU A 46 1.82 -1.41 -14.98
C LEU A 46 3.07 -1.62 -14.14
N PRO A 47 4.10 -0.76 -14.31
CA PRO A 47 5.23 -0.75 -13.38
C PRO A 47 4.76 -0.41 -11.96
N ALA A 48 5.58 -0.70 -10.95
CA ALA A 48 5.24 -0.41 -9.57
C ALA A 48 5.03 1.09 -9.37
N PRO A 49 3.86 1.52 -8.85
CA PRO A 49 3.58 2.93 -8.65
C PRO A 49 4.27 3.48 -7.41
N PRO A 50 4.37 4.82 -7.31
CA PRO A 50 4.85 5.44 -6.08
C PRO A 50 3.90 5.18 -4.92
N HIS A 51 4.45 5.09 -3.72
CA HIS A 51 3.67 5.07 -2.48
C HIS A 51 3.75 6.39 -1.72
N ASP A 52 4.44 7.39 -2.29
CA ASP A 52 4.42 8.75 -1.76
C ASP A 52 3.13 9.46 -2.21
N GLU A 53 2.99 10.72 -1.86
CA GLU A 53 1.79 11.50 -2.18
C GLU A 53 1.57 11.72 -3.68
N THR A 54 2.58 11.49 -4.51
CA THR A 54 2.45 11.65 -5.98
C THR A 54 1.75 10.47 -6.64
N GLY A 55 1.69 9.32 -5.94
CA GLY A 55 0.98 8.14 -6.44
C GLY A 55 -0.45 8.09 -5.96
N HIS A 56 -1.07 6.92 -6.04
CA HIS A 56 -2.49 6.74 -5.74
C HIS A 56 -2.73 5.94 -4.45
N THR A 57 -1.70 5.62 -3.67
CA THR A 57 -1.85 4.83 -2.46
C THR A 57 -2.86 5.44 -1.50
N TRP A 58 -2.78 6.75 -1.29
CA TRP A 58 -3.66 7.45 -0.37
C TRP A 58 -5.11 7.58 -0.86
N HIS A 59 -5.38 7.22 -2.13
CA HIS A 59 -6.74 7.15 -2.67
C HIS A 59 -7.47 5.87 -2.29
N HIS A 60 -6.76 4.85 -1.82
CA HIS A 60 -7.33 3.56 -1.46
C HIS A 60 -7.52 3.45 0.04
N ASP A 61 -8.59 2.78 0.47
CA ASP A 61 -8.82 2.56 1.89
C ASP A 61 -7.80 1.57 2.47
N THR A 62 -7.72 1.57 3.78
CA THR A 62 -6.72 0.78 4.51
C THR A 62 -6.91 -0.72 4.30
N GLU A 63 -8.15 -1.19 4.26
CA GLU A 63 -8.44 -2.61 4.02
C GLU A 63 -7.97 -3.05 2.64
N MET A 64 -8.21 -2.23 1.62
CA MET A 64 -7.75 -2.50 0.26
C MET A 64 -6.22 -2.58 0.20
N LEU A 65 -5.54 -1.64 0.83
CA LEU A 65 -4.08 -1.63 0.89
C LEU A 65 -3.54 -2.88 1.58
N PHE A 66 -4.16 -3.28 2.68
CA PHE A 66 -3.77 -4.47 3.41
C PHE A 66 -3.94 -5.74 2.56
N ASN A 67 -5.12 -5.91 1.96
CA ASN A 67 -5.42 -7.08 1.15
C ASN A 67 -4.55 -7.16 -0.10
N TYR A 68 -4.29 -6.01 -0.72
CA TYR A 68 -3.42 -5.94 -1.89
C TYR A 68 -2.00 -6.42 -1.56
N THR A 69 -1.50 -6.06 -0.40
CA THR A 69 -0.18 -6.49 0.06
C THR A 69 -0.17 -7.95 0.48
N LYS A 70 -1.17 -8.37 1.25
CA LYS A 70 -1.22 -9.72 1.79
C LYS A 70 -1.49 -10.77 0.72
N LEU A 71 -2.49 -10.52 -0.14
CA LEU A 71 -2.99 -11.50 -1.10
C LEU A 71 -2.42 -11.31 -2.50
N GLY A 72 -1.72 -10.21 -2.75
CA GLY A 72 -1.21 -9.86 -4.06
C GLY A 72 -2.20 -9.04 -4.86
N GLY A 73 -1.68 -8.31 -5.86
CA GLY A 73 -2.51 -7.40 -6.64
C GLY A 73 -3.55 -8.13 -7.49
N GLN A 74 -3.18 -9.22 -8.13
CA GLN A 74 -4.08 -9.92 -9.05
C GLN A 74 -5.30 -10.48 -8.30
N ALA A 75 -5.08 -11.19 -7.19
CA ALA A 75 -6.16 -11.79 -6.41
C ALA A 75 -7.09 -10.73 -5.82
N THR A 76 -6.52 -9.63 -5.34
CA THR A 76 -7.30 -8.54 -4.74
C THR A 76 -8.18 -7.85 -5.77
N LEU A 77 -7.64 -7.57 -6.96
CA LEU A 77 -8.41 -6.96 -8.04
C LEU A 77 -9.53 -7.88 -8.52
N GLU A 78 -9.27 -9.16 -8.67
CA GLU A 78 -10.29 -10.13 -9.07
C GLU A 78 -11.40 -10.22 -8.02
N ALA A 79 -11.06 -10.17 -6.74
CA ALA A 79 -12.03 -10.23 -5.66
C ALA A 79 -13.00 -9.05 -5.66
N VAL A 80 -12.59 -7.89 -6.19
CA VAL A 80 -13.46 -6.70 -6.32
C VAL A 80 -14.01 -6.53 -7.73
N GLY A 81 -13.89 -7.56 -8.58
CA GLY A 81 -14.50 -7.57 -9.90
C GLY A 81 -13.68 -6.96 -11.03
N VAL A 82 -12.40 -6.68 -10.81
CA VAL A 82 -11.51 -6.14 -11.83
C VAL A 82 -10.78 -7.30 -12.50
N ASN A 83 -11.21 -7.68 -13.71
CA ASN A 83 -10.70 -8.87 -14.40
C ASN A 83 -9.86 -8.57 -15.64
N ASN A 84 -9.77 -7.29 -16.05
CA ASN A 84 -9.07 -6.88 -17.26
C ASN A 84 -7.76 -6.17 -16.96
N TYR A 85 -7.18 -6.41 -15.78
CA TYR A 85 -5.99 -5.74 -15.32
C TYR A 85 -4.97 -6.80 -14.86
N LEU A 86 -3.71 -6.64 -15.28
CA LEU A 86 -2.63 -7.50 -14.84
C LEU A 86 -1.80 -6.78 -13.77
N SER A 87 -1.70 -7.40 -12.60
CA SER A 87 -0.87 -6.89 -11.52
C SER A 87 0.37 -7.75 -11.36
N GLY A 88 1.52 -7.12 -11.31
CA GLY A 88 2.79 -7.80 -11.02
C GLY A 88 3.14 -7.86 -9.55
N MET A 89 2.29 -7.29 -8.67
CA MET A 89 2.58 -7.30 -7.24
C MET A 89 2.30 -8.66 -6.62
N PRO A 90 3.32 -9.31 -6.02
CA PRO A 90 3.14 -10.63 -5.41
C PRO A 90 2.40 -10.55 -4.08
N ALA A 91 1.94 -11.71 -3.60
CA ALA A 91 1.38 -11.85 -2.27
C ALA A 91 2.51 -12.00 -1.24
N PHE A 92 2.35 -11.36 -0.09
CA PHE A 92 3.36 -11.39 0.96
C PHE A 92 2.93 -12.17 2.21
N GLU A 93 1.77 -12.82 2.19
CA GLU A 93 1.22 -13.47 3.39
C GLU A 93 2.11 -14.57 3.98
N GLU A 94 2.94 -15.22 3.16
CA GLU A 94 3.87 -16.24 3.64
C GLU A 94 5.20 -15.66 4.15
N LEU A 95 5.50 -14.41 3.79
CA LEU A 95 6.75 -13.74 4.16
C LEU A 95 6.59 -12.76 5.30
N LEU A 96 5.40 -12.18 5.44
CA LEU A 96 5.11 -11.12 6.41
C LEU A 96 3.86 -11.50 7.21
N SER A 97 3.91 -11.26 8.52
CA SER A 97 2.72 -11.37 9.36
C SER A 97 1.78 -10.19 9.12
N ASP A 98 0.54 -10.30 9.58
CA ASP A 98 -0.41 -9.21 9.50
C ASP A 98 0.10 -7.95 10.20
N VAL A 99 0.72 -8.12 11.38
CA VAL A 99 1.30 -7.00 12.11
C VAL A 99 2.42 -6.33 11.30
N GLU A 100 3.27 -7.11 10.66
CA GLU A 100 4.34 -6.58 9.82
C GLU A 100 3.80 -5.82 8.62
N ILE A 101 2.72 -6.30 8.00
CA ILE A 101 2.06 -5.58 6.90
C ILE A 101 1.49 -4.25 7.40
N TRP A 102 0.81 -4.25 8.56
CA TRP A 102 0.29 -3.02 9.15
C TRP A 102 1.42 -2.03 9.47
N GLU A 103 2.56 -2.52 9.93
CA GLU A 103 3.71 -1.67 10.21
C GLU A 103 4.25 -1.01 8.93
N ILE A 104 4.33 -1.76 7.84
CA ILE A 104 4.76 -1.22 6.54
C ILE A 104 3.80 -0.15 6.05
N LEU A 105 2.49 -0.41 6.10
CA LEU A 105 1.48 0.56 5.66
C LEU A 105 1.50 1.82 6.52
N SER A 106 1.70 1.66 7.82
CA SER A 106 1.82 2.80 8.74
C SER A 106 3.05 3.64 8.45
N TYR A 107 4.17 3.00 8.13
CA TYR A 107 5.37 3.69 7.70
C TYR A 107 5.12 4.49 6.42
N ILE A 108 4.52 3.87 5.41
CA ILE A 108 4.19 4.55 4.15
C ILE A 108 3.34 5.79 4.43
N ARG A 109 2.25 5.63 5.20
CA ARG A 109 1.37 6.74 5.55
C ARG A 109 2.11 7.85 6.29
N SER A 110 3.04 7.50 7.16
CA SER A 110 3.81 8.48 7.95
C SER A 110 4.67 9.40 7.08
N THR A 111 4.99 8.99 5.86
CA THR A 111 5.79 9.80 4.93
C THR A 111 4.97 10.85 4.20
N TRP A 112 3.65 10.77 4.23
CA TRP A 112 2.79 11.71 3.52
C TRP A 112 2.67 13.03 4.27
N PRO A 113 2.50 14.17 3.56
CA PRO A 113 2.13 15.42 4.22
C PRO A 113 0.85 15.25 5.04
N GLU A 114 0.72 16.04 6.09
CA GLU A 114 -0.41 15.93 7.00
C GLU A 114 -1.75 16.04 6.29
N HIS A 115 -1.89 16.97 5.33
CA HIS A 115 -3.15 17.14 4.60
C HIS A 115 -3.50 15.92 3.75
N ILE A 116 -2.51 15.16 3.29
CA ILE A 116 -2.75 13.91 2.54
C ILE A 116 -3.17 12.79 3.52
N GLN A 117 -2.57 12.73 4.70
CA GLN A 117 -3.00 11.77 5.73
C GLN A 117 -4.46 12.02 6.12
N GLU A 118 -4.83 13.29 6.27
CA GLU A 118 -6.22 13.67 6.58
C GLU A 118 -7.18 13.32 5.44
N ALA A 119 -6.77 13.56 4.20
CA ALA A 119 -7.58 13.20 3.03
C ALA A 119 -7.82 11.70 2.96
N HIS A 120 -6.80 10.90 3.23
CA HIS A 120 -6.93 9.45 3.30
C HIS A 120 -7.91 9.03 4.40
N ALA A 121 -7.79 9.62 5.59
CA ALA A 121 -8.67 9.33 6.72
C ALA A 121 -10.13 9.69 6.43
N THR A 122 -10.35 10.78 5.73
CA THR A 122 -11.70 11.27 5.43
C THR A 122 -12.37 10.44 4.33
N ARG A 123 -11.61 10.11 3.28
CA ARG A 123 -12.14 9.35 2.12
C ARG A 123 -12.34 7.88 2.45
N HIS A 124 -11.44 7.34 3.24
CA HIS A 124 -11.37 5.91 3.53
C HIS A 124 -11.23 5.73 5.04
N PRO A 125 -12.27 6.09 5.80
CA PRO A 125 -12.21 5.99 7.24
C PRO A 125 -12.02 4.54 7.66
N ILE A 126 -11.09 4.33 8.59
CA ILE A 126 -10.82 3.01 9.13
C ILE A 126 -11.90 2.70 10.15
N LYS A 127 -12.51 1.53 10.03
CA LYS A 127 -13.48 1.07 11.00
C LYS A 127 -12.77 0.80 12.33
N ILE A 128 -13.28 1.40 13.37
CA ILE A 128 -12.80 1.14 14.73
C ILE A 128 -13.44 -0.16 15.18
N LYS A 129 -12.62 -1.13 15.53
CA LYS A 129 -13.11 -2.37 16.12
C LYS A 129 -13.37 -2.13 17.60
N GLU A 130 -14.56 -2.37 18.02
CA GLU A 130 -14.94 -2.26 19.42
C GLU A 130 -14.63 -3.56 20.16
#